data_949552902c7f511c1c283bd895a950de
#
_entry.id   949552902c7f511c1c283bd895a950de
#
_cell.length_a   1.000
_cell.length_b   1.000
_cell.length_c   1.000
_cell.angle_alpha   90.00
_cell.angle_beta   90.00
_cell.angle_gamma   90.00
#
_symmetry.space_group_name_H-M   'P 1'
#
loop_
_entity.id
_entity.type
_entity.pdbx_description
1 polymer ?
#
loop_
_entity_poly.entity_id
_entity_poly.type
_entity_poly.pdbx_seq_one_letter_code
_entity_poly.pdbx_strand_id
1 'polypeptide(L)'
;MFDEHQENEINRQALFSDETQDYRYPEEPDAGETVTLRFRTAKNDVDRVFYIEEDKNIQAEMRKVSSDRLFDYYEYRMEADSEPQRYYFQVVKDNEICYFNRLGATMDIQSCYAFRITPGFHTPEWAKGA
;
A
#
# COMPACT_ATOMS: atom_id res chain seq x y z
N MET A 1 -17.34 0.17 28.79
CA MET A 1 -16.30 -0.12 29.23
C MET A 1 -15.34 -0.48 28.20
N PHE A 2 -14.98 -1.58 28.07
CA PHE A 2 -14.01 -1.88 27.10
C PHE A 2 -14.35 -1.45 25.70
N ASP A 3 -15.57 -1.07 25.46
CA ASP A 3 -15.95 -0.61 24.14
C ASP A 3 -15.29 0.67 23.74
N GLU A 4 -15.09 1.59 24.67
CA GLU A 4 -14.40 2.81 24.35
C GLU A 4 -12.99 2.54 23.86
N HIS A 5 -12.35 1.58 24.49
CA HIS A 5 -11.01 1.23 24.11
C HIS A 5 -10.99 0.72 22.69
N GLN A 6 -11.94 -0.12 22.32
CA GLN A 6 -11.99 -0.66 20.97
C GLN A 6 -12.31 0.41 19.94
N GLU A 7 -13.11 1.37 20.30
CA GLU A 7 -13.47 2.43 19.37
C GLU A 7 -12.27 3.29 19.02
N ASN A 8 -11.29 3.32 19.88
CA ASN A 8 -10.10 4.14 19.64
C ASN A 8 -8.98 3.39 18.96
N GLU A 9 -9.21 2.13 18.64
CA GLU A 9 -8.18 1.33 18.00
C GLU A 9 -8.43 1.22 16.51
N ILE A 10 -7.36 1.12 15.75
CA ILE A 10 -7.47 0.90 14.32
C ILE A 10 -8.11 -0.47 14.09
N ASN A 11 -9.12 -0.52 13.23
CA ASN A 11 -9.73 -1.78 12.86
C ASN A 11 -8.81 -2.49 11.87
N ARG A 12 -7.95 -3.34 12.38
CA ARG A 12 -6.93 -3.99 11.57
C ARG A 12 -7.52 -4.94 10.54
N GLN A 13 -8.67 -5.52 10.84
CA GLN A 13 -9.29 -6.46 9.92
C GLN A 13 -9.80 -5.77 8.65
N ALA A 14 -10.05 -4.48 8.73
CA ALA A 14 -10.51 -3.73 7.57
C ALA A 14 -9.37 -3.22 6.71
N LEU A 15 -8.15 -3.22 7.23
CA LEU A 15 -7.00 -2.77 6.47
C LEU A 15 -6.68 -3.78 5.38
N PHE A 16 -6.49 -3.30 4.16
CA PHE A 16 -6.17 -4.23 3.09
C PHE A 16 -5.56 -3.53 1.89
N SER A 17 -4.58 -4.18 1.34
CA SER A 17 -4.06 -3.89 0.02
C SER A 17 -3.35 -5.17 -0.45
N ASP A 18 -3.16 -5.30 -1.74
CA ASP A 18 -2.40 -6.42 -2.25
C ASP A 18 -1.78 -6.02 -3.58
N GLU A 19 -1.28 -7.00 -4.29
CA GLU A 19 -0.60 -6.74 -5.55
C GLU A 19 -1.48 -7.04 -6.74
N THR A 20 -2.77 -7.26 -6.52
CA THR A 20 -3.69 -7.51 -7.62
C THR A 20 -4.17 -6.20 -8.24
N GLN A 21 -4.78 -6.32 -9.39
CA GLN A 21 -5.22 -5.17 -10.17
C GLN A 21 -6.16 -4.24 -9.41
N ASP A 22 -6.91 -4.78 -8.45
CA ASP A 22 -7.84 -3.95 -7.67
C ASP A 22 -7.10 -2.99 -6.76
N TYR A 23 -5.89 -3.33 -6.35
CA TYR A 23 -5.13 -2.52 -5.40
C TYR A 23 -3.79 -2.02 -5.95
N ARG A 24 -3.41 -2.45 -7.13
CA ARG A 24 -2.21 -1.97 -7.80
C ARG A 24 -2.41 -2.05 -9.30
N TYR A 25 -2.48 -0.90 -9.93
CA TYR A 25 -2.75 -0.88 -11.35
C TYR A 25 -1.75 0.01 -12.07
N PRO A 26 -1.04 -0.50 -13.04
CA PRO A 26 -1.02 -1.90 -13.46
C PRO A 26 -0.29 -2.78 -12.46
N GLU A 27 -0.62 -4.07 -12.46
CA GLU A 27 -0.02 -4.98 -11.49
C GLU A 27 1.48 -5.11 -11.67
N GLU A 28 1.92 -5.13 -12.91
CA GLU A 28 3.31 -5.29 -13.26
C GLU A 28 3.72 -4.16 -14.19
N PRO A 29 4.00 -2.98 -13.63
CA PRO A 29 4.32 -1.83 -14.45
C PRO A 29 5.70 -1.91 -15.05
N ASP A 30 5.87 -1.25 -16.19
CA ASP A 30 7.19 -1.06 -16.75
C ASP A 30 7.86 0.11 -16.07
N ALA A 31 9.18 0.16 -16.15
CA ALA A 31 9.92 1.29 -15.60
C ALA A 31 9.42 2.57 -16.23
N GLY A 32 9.16 3.56 -15.39
CA GLY A 32 8.65 4.85 -15.83
C GLY A 32 7.14 4.93 -15.97
N GLU A 33 6.45 3.82 -15.83
CA GLU A 33 5.00 3.80 -15.95
C GLU A 33 4.36 4.24 -14.64
N THR A 34 3.25 4.97 -14.72
CA THR A 34 2.54 5.42 -13.52
C THR A 34 1.76 4.26 -12.92
N VAL A 35 1.95 4.05 -11.64
CA VAL A 35 1.27 3.00 -10.89
C VAL A 35 0.35 3.64 -9.88
N THR A 36 -0.89 3.19 -9.82
CA THR A 36 -1.82 3.62 -8.78
C THR A 36 -1.92 2.52 -7.74
N LEU A 37 -1.60 2.87 -6.50
CA LEU A 37 -1.70 1.97 -5.37
C LEU A 37 -2.93 2.34 -4.57
N ARG A 38 -3.66 1.34 -4.12
CA ARG A 38 -4.87 1.53 -3.33
C ARG A 38 -4.77 0.83 -2.00
N PHE A 39 -5.32 1.46 -0.97
CA PHE A 39 -5.34 0.91 0.37
C PHE A 39 -6.73 1.10 0.96
N ARG A 40 -7.22 0.10 1.66
CA ARG A 40 -8.55 0.10 2.25
C ARG A 40 -8.47 0.18 3.76
N THR A 41 -9.33 0.99 4.37
CA THR A 41 -9.50 1.04 5.82
C THR A 41 -10.97 0.92 6.16
N ALA A 42 -11.28 0.74 7.45
CA ALA A 42 -12.66 0.88 7.89
C ALA A 42 -13.10 2.32 7.70
N LYS A 43 -14.38 2.51 7.52
CA LYS A 43 -14.91 3.85 7.25
C LYS A 43 -14.70 4.75 8.46
N ASN A 44 -14.16 5.93 8.21
CA ASN A 44 -13.93 6.96 9.24
C ASN A 44 -13.12 6.43 10.42
N ASP A 45 -12.21 5.52 10.15
CA ASP A 45 -11.47 4.88 11.23
C ASP A 45 -10.09 5.46 11.45
N VAL A 46 -9.37 5.81 10.39
CA VAL A 46 -7.98 6.23 10.54
C VAL A 46 -7.82 7.68 10.15
N ASP A 47 -6.75 8.29 10.65
CA ASP A 47 -6.47 9.70 10.37
C ASP A 47 -5.67 9.85 9.08
N ARG A 48 -4.68 9.00 8.88
CA ARG A 48 -3.77 9.12 7.74
C ARG A 48 -3.27 7.76 7.32
N VAL A 49 -2.97 7.66 6.03
CA VAL A 49 -2.35 6.46 5.47
C VAL A 49 -1.15 6.92 4.66
N PHE A 50 -0.02 6.26 4.84
CA PHE A 50 1.21 6.59 4.13
C PHE A 50 1.70 5.41 3.32
N TYR A 51 2.25 5.73 2.15
CA TYR A 51 3.02 4.80 1.36
C TYR A 51 4.47 4.94 1.79
N ILE A 52 5.12 3.83 2.08
CA ILE A 52 6.51 3.84 2.51
C ILE A 52 7.32 2.95 1.58
N GLU A 53 8.32 3.51 0.97
CA GLU A 53 9.22 2.76 0.11
C GLU A 53 10.53 2.56 0.85
N GLU A 54 10.87 1.29 1.08
CA GLU A 54 12.02 0.96 1.92
C GLU A 54 13.34 1.41 1.34
N ASP A 55 13.56 1.09 0.08
CA ASP A 55 14.88 1.25 -0.50
C ASP A 55 15.29 2.71 -0.63
N LYS A 56 14.34 3.59 -0.83
CA LYS A 56 14.63 5.01 -0.99
C LYS A 56 14.22 5.83 0.21
N ASN A 57 13.70 5.16 1.24
CA ASN A 57 13.27 5.83 2.46
C ASN A 57 12.27 6.95 2.16
N ILE A 58 11.30 6.64 1.31
CA ILE A 58 10.26 7.58 0.93
C ILE A 58 9.04 7.34 1.81
N GLN A 59 8.45 8.42 2.32
CA GLN A 59 7.18 8.36 3.02
C GLN A 59 6.26 9.39 2.38
N ALA A 60 5.17 8.95 1.82
CA ALA A 60 4.24 9.83 1.12
C ALA A 60 2.82 9.56 1.60
N GLU A 61 2.10 10.63 1.89
CA GLU A 61 0.73 10.50 2.37
C GLU A 61 -0.18 10.13 1.22
N MET A 62 -1.04 9.15 1.45
CA MET A 62 -2.04 8.73 0.47
C MET A 62 -3.29 9.57 0.64
N ARG A 63 -4.06 9.69 -0.42
CA ARG A 63 -5.24 10.52 -0.43
C ARG A 63 -6.49 9.67 -0.45
N LYS A 64 -7.46 10.01 0.40
CA LYS A 64 -8.75 9.32 0.38
C LYS A 64 -9.50 9.73 -0.88
N VAL A 65 -9.87 8.75 -1.69
CA VAL A 65 -10.48 9.01 -2.98
C VAL A 65 -11.92 8.55 -3.06
N SER A 66 -12.33 7.61 -2.23
CA SER A 66 -13.71 7.14 -2.25
C SER A 66 -14.05 6.45 -0.95
N SER A 67 -15.33 6.22 -0.74
CA SER A 67 -15.85 5.54 0.43
C SER A 67 -17.09 4.77 0.03
N ASP A 68 -17.30 3.63 0.67
CA ASP A 68 -18.58 2.97 0.55
C ASP A 68 -19.17 2.82 1.95
N ARG A 69 -20.11 1.91 2.14
CA ARG A 69 -20.79 1.80 3.42
C ARG A 69 -19.88 1.31 4.55
N LEU A 70 -18.86 0.56 4.22
CA LEU A 70 -18.03 -0.10 5.21
C LEU A 70 -16.59 0.38 5.21
N PHE A 71 -16.10 0.91 4.10
CA PHE A 71 -14.68 1.16 3.93
C PHE A 71 -14.40 2.51 3.34
N ASP A 72 -13.20 3.01 3.63
CA ASP A 72 -12.60 4.15 2.94
C ASP A 72 -11.47 3.62 2.08
N TYR A 73 -11.26 4.26 0.92
CA TYR A 73 -10.22 3.86 0.00
C TYR A 73 -9.26 5.02 -0.24
N TYR A 74 -7.98 4.72 -0.14
CA TYR A 74 -6.91 5.68 -0.32
C TYR A 74 -6.10 5.30 -1.54
N GLU A 75 -5.56 6.29 -2.23
CA GLU A 75 -4.74 6.04 -3.42
C GLU A 75 -3.48 6.89 -3.41
N TYR A 76 -2.45 6.35 -4.01
CA TYR A 76 -1.19 7.03 -4.22
C TYR A 76 -0.68 6.66 -5.60
N ARG A 77 -0.25 7.66 -6.36
CA ARG A 77 0.30 7.44 -7.68
C ARG A 77 1.79 7.64 -7.65
N MET A 78 2.50 6.74 -8.26
CA MET A 78 3.95 6.80 -8.29
C MET A 78 4.43 6.34 -9.65
N GLU A 79 5.69 6.62 -9.94
CA GLU A 79 6.33 6.13 -11.15
C GLU A 79 7.14 4.91 -10.80
N ALA A 80 6.99 3.84 -11.57
CA ALA A 80 7.76 2.64 -11.34
C ALA A 80 9.22 2.91 -11.69
N ASP A 81 10.11 2.42 -10.84
CA ASP A 81 11.53 2.59 -11.03
C ASP A 81 12.07 1.53 -11.97
N SER A 82 13.29 1.72 -12.44
CA SER A 82 13.95 0.71 -13.25
C SER A 82 14.43 -0.48 -12.42
N GLU A 83 14.46 -0.33 -11.11
CA GLU A 83 14.86 -1.40 -10.21
C GLU A 83 13.70 -1.80 -9.32
N PRO A 84 13.71 -3.03 -8.77
CA PRO A 84 12.60 -3.46 -7.91
C PRO A 84 12.41 -2.51 -6.75
N GLN A 85 11.16 -2.28 -6.41
CA GLN A 85 10.79 -1.41 -5.31
C GLN A 85 10.05 -2.22 -4.27
N ARG A 86 10.36 -2.01 -3.00
CA ARG A 86 9.69 -2.67 -1.89
C ARG A 86 8.97 -1.62 -1.09
N TYR A 87 7.70 -1.86 -0.81
CA TYR A 87 6.90 -0.89 -0.11
C TYR A 87 5.94 -1.56 0.86
N TYR A 88 5.48 -0.76 1.79
CA TYR A 88 4.42 -1.16 2.71
C TYR A 88 3.64 0.10 3.07
N PHE A 89 2.63 -0.07 3.91
CA PHE A 89 1.77 1.06 4.28
C PHE A 89 1.86 1.31 5.76
N GLN A 90 1.75 2.57 6.14
CA GLN A 90 1.68 2.97 7.54
C GLN A 90 0.35 3.64 7.76
N VAL A 91 -0.37 3.22 8.79
CA VAL A 91 -1.70 3.73 9.10
C VAL A 91 -1.63 4.39 10.47
N VAL A 92 -2.15 5.60 10.57
CA VAL A 92 -2.04 6.39 11.79
C VAL A 92 -3.44 6.77 12.26
N LYS A 93 -3.70 6.56 13.55
CA LYS A 93 -4.92 6.99 14.19
C LYS A 93 -4.57 7.47 15.58
N ASP A 94 -4.73 8.76 15.84
CA ASP A 94 -4.33 9.37 17.11
C ASP A 94 -2.88 9.01 17.43
N ASN A 95 -2.66 8.25 18.50
CA ASN A 95 -1.32 7.84 18.87
C ASN A 95 -0.96 6.44 18.42
N GLU A 96 -1.86 5.80 17.72
CA GLU A 96 -1.64 4.42 17.30
C GLU A 96 -1.06 4.39 15.88
N ILE A 97 -0.06 3.54 15.68
CA ILE A 97 0.54 3.33 14.37
C ILE A 97 0.51 1.85 14.05
N CYS A 98 0.08 1.54 12.86
CA CYS A 98 0.01 0.16 12.40
C CYS A 98 0.62 0.10 11.02
N TYR A 99 1.28 -1.01 10.70
CA TYR A 99 1.89 -1.21 9.39
C TYR A 99 1.17 -2.33 8.67
N PHE A 100 1.12 -2.23 7.35
CA PHE A 100 0.49 -3.26 6.54
C PHE A 100 1.47 -3.72 5.47
N ASN A 101 1.78 -5.01 5.47
CA ASN A 101 2.65 -5.61 4.47
C ASN A 101 1.95 -6.85 3.90
N ARG A 102 2.69 -7.69 3.15
CA ARG A 102 2.08 -8.85 2.51
C ARG A 102 1.44 -9.84 3.48
N LEU A 103 1.87 -9.83 4.71
CA LEU A 103 1.28 -10.72 5.72
C LEU A 103 0.08 -10.10 6.43
N GLY A 104 -0.20 -8.83 6.19
CA GLY A 104 -1.33 -8.15 6.81
C GLY A 104 -0.89 -7.07 7.76
N ALA A 105 -1.77 -6.74 8.70
CA ALA A 105 -1.52 -5.66 9.65
C ALA A 105 -0.57 -6.12 10.75
N THR A 106 0.39 -5.27 11.11
CA THR A 106 1.35 -5.59 12.13
C THR A 106 1.77 -4.30 12.83
N MET A 107 2.24 -4.43 14.06
CA MET A 107 2.77 -3.29 14.80
C MET A 107 4.25 -3.07 14.54
N ASP A 108 4.91 -4.02 13.90
CA ASP A 108 6.34 -3.95 13.63
C ASP A 108 6.61 -3.88 12.16
N ILE A 109 7.68 -3.21 11.79
CA ILE A 109 8.12 -3.18 10.41
C ILE A 109 8.89 -4.45 10.13
N GLN A 110 8.47 -5.17 9.08
CA GLN A 110 9.13 -6.39 8.69
C GLN A 110 9.41 -6.32 7.19
N SER A 111 10.60 -5.90 6.85
CA SER A 111 10.92 -5.61 5.46
C SER A 111 10.86 -6.84 4.56
N CYS A 112 11.10 -8.02 5.11
CA CYS A 112 11.07 -9.23 4.30
C CYS A 112 9.68 -9.54 3.76
N TYR A 113 8.65 -8.91 4.31
CA TYR A 113 7.27 -9.12 3.86
C TYR A 113 6.71 -7.92 3.13
N ALA A 114 7.54 -6.97 2.74
CA ALA A 114 7.08 -5.82 2.00
C ALA A 114 6.52 -6.23 0.66
N PHE A 115 5.57 -5.46 0.17
CA PHE A 115 5.09 -5.63 -1.20
C PHE A 115 6.23 -5.29 -2.15
N ARG A 116 6.22 -5.90 -3.32
CA ARG A 116 7.30 -5.68 -4.25
C ARG A 116 6.76 -5.33 -5.62
N ILE A 117 7.29 -4.25 -6.19
CA ILE A 117 7.07 -3.92 -7.58
C ILE A 117 8.36 -4.28 -8.32
N THR A 118 8.25 -5.24 -9.21
CA THR A 118 9.37 -5.60 -10.07
C THR A 118 9.07 -4.98 -11.42
N PRO A 119 9.99 -4.18 -11.96
CA PRO A 119 9.72 -3.57 -13.26
C PRO A 119 9.36 -4.65 -14.26
N GLY A 120 8.35 -4.38 -15.05
CA GLY A 120 7.92 -5.33 -16.04
C GLY A 120 9.08 -5.70 -16.92
N PHE A 121 9.33 -6.98 -16.98
CA PHE A 121 10.40 -7.45 -17.78
C PHE A 121 9.86 -7.65 -19.16
N HIS A 122 9.75 -6.58 -19.87
CA HIS A 122 9.47 -6.78 -21.26
C HIS A 122 10.74 -7.33 -21.86
N THR A 123 10.67 -8.57 -22.25
CA THR A 123 11.77 -9.12 -23.01
C THR A 123 12.00 -8.17 -24.16
N PRO A 124 13.19 -7.63 -24.29
CA PRO A 124 13.45 -6.71 -25.38
C PRO A 124 13.11 -7.35 -26.71
N GLU A 125 12.69 -6.52 -27.64
CA GLU A 125 12.26 -7.03 -28.93
C GLU A 125 13.32 -7.89 -29.58
N TRP A 126 14.59 -7.48 -29.46
CA TRP A 126 15.65 -8.24 -30.05
C TRP A 126 15.77 -9.62 -29.41
N ALA A 127 15.48 -9.73 -28.13
CA ALA A 127 15.55 -11.02 -27.45
C ALA A 127 14.38 -11.90 -27.84
N LYS A 128 13.23 -11.29 -28.07
CA LYS A 128 12.08 -12.06 -28.51
C LYS A 128 12.26 -12.56 -29.93
N GLY A 129 12.91 -11.77 -30.74
CA GLY A 129 13.10 -12.11 -32.11
C GLY A 129 14.29 -12.98 -32.37
N ALA A 130 15.08 -13.18 -31.36
CA ALA A 130 16.27 -13.99 -31.53
C ALA A 130 15.95 -15.45 -31.59
#